data_430feb1b566b2b4d0fb13fd1e9b87d66
#
_entry.id   430feb1b566b2b4d0fb13fd1e9b87d66
#
_cell.length_a   1.000
_cell.length_b   1.000
_cell.length_c   1.000
_cell.angle_alpha   90.00
_cell.angle_beta   90.00
_cell.angle_gamma   90.00
#
_symmetry.space_group_name_H-M   'P 1'
#
loop_
_entity.id
_entity.type
_entity.pdbx_description
1 polymer ?
#
loop_
_entity_poly.entity_id
_entity_poly.type
_entity_poly.pdbx_seq_one_letter_code
_entity_poly.pdbx_strand_id
1 'polypeptide(L)'
;MAVYEEKYSENKPDENNWKSHLYEIIFEADTPAGKNFDIVLIVSILLSVLVVMIDSVKSLRLAHGDLLHDIEWFFTILFTIEYVLRMICVKSKTRYATSILGIIDLLAIMPTYLSLFLPGSQFLLVIRILRVLRIFRILKLVKYLNEAELLITALKASSRKITVFLFTVLTLVVILGSLMYLIEGEENGFTSIPMSIHWAIVTLTTVGYGDIVPKTPLGIALSSVVMIIGYSIIAVPTGIVTAEISFASIEDREKKRPRNVCNNCGNDRNDSDALFCKHCGTKL
;
A
#
# COMPACT_ATOMS: atom_id res chain seq x y z
N MET A 1 -4.94 3.99 -14.28
CA MET A 1 -4.28 3.51 -15.51
C MET A 1 -3.53 4.63 -16.23
N ALA A 2 -4.15 5.75 -16.56
CA ALA A 2 -3.51 6.81 -17.37
C ALA A 2 -2.19 7.38 -16.82
N VAL A 3 -2.05 7.67 -15.53
CA VAL A 3 -0.83 8.30 -14.98
C VAL A 3 0.32 7.31 -14.85
N TYR A 4 0.05 6.03 -14.60
CA TYR A 4 1.07 4.99 -14.58
C TYR A 4 1.50 4.60 -16.00
N GLU A 5 0.55 4.42 -16.91
CA GLU A 5 0.82 4.14 -18.33
C GLU A 5 1.55 5.29 -19.01
N GLU A 6 1.14 6.54 -18.78
CA GLU A 6 1.78 7.73 -19.36
C GLU A 6 3.25 7.87 -18.91
N LYS A 7 3.56 7.57 -17.65
CA LYS A 7 4.93 7.65 -17.10
C LYS A 7 5.86 6.53 -17.61
N TYR A 8 5.30 5.38 -17.98
CA TYR A 8 6.07 4.24 -18.52
C TYR A 8 6.03 4.20 -20.05
N SER A 9 5.00 4.75 -20.72
CA SER A 9 4.96 4.86 -22.18
C SER A 9 6.12 5.68 -22.75
N GLU A 10 6.55 6.74 -22.04
CA GLU A 10 7.76 7.50 -22.39
C GLU A 10 9.06 6.66 -22.31
N ASN A 11 9.04 5.52 -21.63
CA ASN A 11 10.21 4.66 -21.48
C ASN A 11 10.13 3.38 -22.33
N LYS A 12 9.11 3.29 -23.20
CA LYS A 12 8.94 2.20 -24.18
C LYS A 12 10.07 2.29 -25.22
N PRO A 13 10.75 1.17 -25.54
CA PRO A 13 11.74 1.13 -26.60
C PRO A 13 11.08 1.34 -27.98
N ASP A 14 11.88 1.78 -28.96
CA ASP A 14 11.41 2.03 -30.33
C ASP A 14 10.79 0.76 -30.95
N GLU A 15 9.68 0.95 -31.69
CA GLU A 15 8.91 -0.12 -32.34
C GLU A 15 9.78 -0.89 -33.33
N ASN A 16 9.89 -2.18 -33.17
CA ASN A 16 10.52 -3.16 -34.07
C ASN A 16 11.76 -3.88 -33.52
N ASN A 17 11.92 -3.99 -32.21
CA ASN A 17 13.04 -4.75 -31.64
C ASN A 17 12.49 -5.80 -30.64
N TRP A 18 13.21 -6.95 -30.49
CA TRP A 18 12.89 -7.97 -29.49
C TRP A 18 12.67 -7.39 -28.07
N LYS A 19 13.27 -6.23 -27.77
CA LYS A 19 13.07 -5.47 -26.53
C LYS A 19 11.66 -4.93 -26.39
N SER A 20 11.02 -4.51 -27.48
CA SER A 20 9.64 -4.03 -27.47
C SER A 20 8.68 -5.17 -27.11
N HIS A 21 8.87 -6.34 -27.71
CA HIS A 21 8.06 -7.52 -27.40
C HIS A 21 8.25 -8.00 -25.94
N LEU A 22 9.49 -7.97 -25.45
CA LEU A 22 9.78 -8.30 -24.05
C LEU A 22 9.20 -7.25 -23.08
N TYR A 23 9.21 -5.97 -23.44
CA TYR A 23 8.59 -4.90 -22.70
C TYR A 23 7.07 -5.10 -22.58
N GLU A 24 6.42 -5.48 -23.65
CA GLU A 24 4.99 -5.77 -23.72
C GLU A 24 4.59 -6.92 -22.76
N ILE A 25 5.40 -7.99 -22.72
CA ILE A 25 5.18 -9.12 -21.81
C ILE A 25 5.38 -8.71 -20.32
N ILE A 26 6.39 -7.88 -20.03
CA ILE A 26 6.81 -7.58 -18.65
C ILE A 26 6.04 -6.39 -18.05
N PHE A 27 5.63 -5.41 -18.87
CA PHE A 27 5.00 -4.17 -18.40
C PHE A 27 3.54 -4.01 -18.82
N GLU A 28 3.11 -4.64 -19.92
CA GLU A 28 1.75 -4.56 -20.45
C GLU A 28 1.02 -5.89 -20.20
N ALA A 29 0.01 -5.90 -19.32
CA ALA A 29 -0.74 -7.11 -18.97
C ALA A 29 -1.84 -7.48 -20.00
N ASP A 30 -1.87 -6.85 -21.17
CA ASP A 30 -2.94 -7.01 -22.16
C ASP A 30 -2.81 -8.31 -22.98
N THR A 31 -1.62 -8.87 -23.04
CA THR A 31 -1.37 -10.11 -23.77
C THR A 31 -1.53 -11.35 -22.89
N PRO A 32 -1.94 -12.52 -23.44
CA PRO A 32 -1.97 -13.77 -22.67
C PRO A 32 -0.63 -14.14 -22.04
N ALA A 33 0.48 -13.82 -22.73
CA ALA A 33 1.83 -14.06 -22.22
C ALA A 33 2.15 -13.14 -21.02
N GLY A 34 1.77 -11.86 -21.07
CA GLY A 34 1.92 -10.91 -19.98
C GLY A 34 1.13 -11.34 -18.76
N LYS A 35 -0.15 -11.74 -18.92
CA LYS A 35 -0.97 -12.25 -17.83
C LYS A 35 -0.36 -13.47 -17.14
N ASN A 36 0.15 -14.43 -17.93
CA ASN A 36 0.80 -15.61 -17.38
C ASN A 36 2.10 -15.25 -16.64
N PHE A 37 2.89 -14.31 -17.17
CA PHE A 37 4.09 -13.81 -16.52
C PHE A 37 3.75 -13.17 -15.16
N ASP A 38 2.73 -12.33 -15.10
CA ASP A 38 2.28 -11.67 -13.86
C ASP A 38 1.76 -12.69 -12.83
N ILE A 39 0.98 -13.69 -13.24
CA ILE A 39 0.51 -14.77 -12.34
C ILE A 39 1.69 -15.55 -11.78
N VAL A 40 2.64 -15.97 -12.60
CA VAL A 40 3.84 -16.70 -12.17
C VAL A 40 4.64 -15.85 -11.17
N LEU A 41 4.78 -14.56 -11.46
CA LEU A 41 5.52 -13.65 -10.59
C LEU A 41 4.81 -13.44 -9.25
N ILE A 42 3.49 -13.24 -9.23
CA ILE A 42 2.68 -13.12 -8.00
C ILE A 42 2.83 -14.38 -7.14
N VAL A 43 2.66 -15.56 -7.74
CA VAL A 43 2.80 -16.84 -7.02
C VAL A 43 4.23 -16.98 -6.47
N SER A 44 5.26 -16.64 -7.26
CA SER A 44 6.65 -16.68 -6.81
C SER A 44 6.91 -15.74 -5.63
N ILE A 45 6.35 -14.53 -5.64
CA ILE A 45 6.46 -13.57 -4.54
C ILE A 45 5.81 -14.15 -3.28
N LEU A 46 4.58 -14.66 -3.37
CA LEU A 46 3.87 -15.23 -2.23
C LEU A 46 4.60 -16.43 -1.64
N LEU A 47 5.09 -17.34 -2.49
CA LEU A 47 5.88 -18.48 -2.04
C LEU A 47 7.19 -18.04 -1.39
N SER A 48 7.89 -17.07 -1.95
CA SER A 48 9.13 -16.54 -1.36
C SER A 48 8.92 -15.91 0.01
N VAL A 49 7.80 -15.18 0.19
CA VAL A 49 7.41 -14.61 1.49
C VAL A 49 7.08 -15.72 2.48
N LEU A 50 6.34 -16.74 2.05
CA LEU A 50 6.03 -17.90 2.88
C LEU A 50 7.31 -18.60 3.37
N VAL A 51 8.30 -18.78 2.50
CA VAL A 51 9.61 -19.36 2.87
C VAL A 51 10.31 -18.52 3.94
N VAL A 52 10.32 -17.19 3.80
CA VAL A 52 10.88 -16.27 4.80
C VAL A 52 10.14 -16.40 6.15
N MET A 53 8.81 -16.53 6.12
CA MET A 53 8.01 -16.74 7.33
C MET A 53 8.35 -18.07 8.00
N ILE A 54 8.48 -19.16 7.24
CA ILE A 54 8.89 -20.48 7.74
C ILE A 54 10.31 -20.42 8.31
N ASP A 55 11.27 -19.77 7.66
CA ASP A 55 12.65 -19.58 8.15
C ASP A 55 12.71 -18.80 9.46
N SER A 56 11.71 -17.97 9.76
CA SER A 56 11.61 -17.23 11.02
C SER A 56 11.33 -18.14 12.23
N VAL A 57 10.72 -19.31 12.01
CA VAL A 57 10.37 -20.30 13.06
C VAL A 57 11.60 -21.10 13.43
N LYS A 58 12.11 -20.91 14.64
CA LYS A 58 13.38 -21.51 15.12
C LYS A 58 13.43 -23.04 14.98
N SER A 59 12.33 -23.75 15.28
CA SER A 59 12.27 -25.22 15.19
C SER A 59 12.41 -25.73 13.75
N LEU A 60 11.70 -25.10 12.80
CA LEU A 60 11.75 -25.47 11.39
C LEU A 60 13.10 -25.14 10.74
N ARG A 61 13.66 -24.00 11.12
CA ARG A 61 14.98 -23.60 10.68
C ARG A 61 16.10 -24.53 11.16
N LEU A 62 16.03 -25.06 12.39
CA LEU A 62 17.00 -26.04 12.88
C LEU A 62 16.87 -27.39 12.18
N ALA A 63 15.66 -27.75 11.74
CA ALA A 63 15.40 -29.03 11.06
C ALA A 63 15.71 -28.97 9.54
N HIS A 64 15.44 -27.84 8.87
CA HIS A 64 15.46 -27.73 7.41
C HIS A 64 16.19 -26.47 6.91
N GLY A 65 17.14 -25.93 7.67
CA GLY A 65 17.82 -24.66 7.39
C GLY A 65 18.50 -24.61 6.02
N ASP A 66 19.20 -25.68 5.63
CA ASP A 66 19.89 -25.77 4.34
C ASP A 66 18.90 -25.73 3.17
N LEU A 67 17.81 -26.50 3.26
CA LEU A 67 16.76 -26.51 2.25
C LEU A 67 16.10 -25.13 2.11
N LEU A 68 15.77 -24.48 3.23
CA LEU A 68 15.18 -23.13 3.22
C LEU A 68 16.13 -22.11 2.60
N HIS A 69 17.42 -22.24 2.86
CA HIS A 69 18.45 -21.39 2.28
C HIS A 69 18.55 -21.59 0.76
N ASP A 70 18.53 -22.82 0.27
CA ASP A 70 18.59 -23.11 -1.18
C ASP A 70 17.35 -22.59 -1.91
N ILE A 71 16.16 -22.78 -1.34
CA ILE A 71 14.91 -22.25 -1.89
C ILE A 71 14.95 -20.71 -1.92
N GLU A 72 15.50 -20.09 -0.90
CA GLU A 72 15.66 -18.65 -0.85
C GLU A 72 16.59 -18.12 -1.95
N TRP A 73 17.72 -18.80 -2.18
CA TRP A 73 18.62 -18.47 -3.27
C TRP A 73 17.94 -18.63 -4.63
N PHE A 74 17.14 -19.68 -4.79
CA PHE A 74 16.35 -19.85 -6.02
C PHE A 74 15.46 -18.64 -6.31
N PHE A 75 14.68 -18.17 -5.32
CA PHE A 75 13.84 -16.99 -5.51
C PHE A 75 14.66 -15.70 -5.69
N THR A 76 15.79 -15.57 -5.02
CA THR A 76 16.66 -14.39 -5.19
C THR A 76 17.21 -14.32 -6.61
N ILE A 77 17.67 -15.45 -7.16
CA ILE A 77 18.15 -15.53 -8.56
C ILE A 77 17.00 -15.23 -9.53
N LEU A 78 15.81 -15.81 -9.30
CA LEU A 78 14.63 -15.55 -10.12
C LEU A 78 14.28 -14.05 -10.17
N PHE A 79 14.23 -13.38 -9.03
CA PHE A 79 13.95 -11.94 -8.96
C PHE A 79 15.11 -11.08 -9.49
N THR A 80 16.32 -11.56 -9.42
CA THR A 80 17.48 -10.89 -10.05
C THR A 80 17.37 -10.94 -11.57
N ILE A 81 17.03 -12.10 -12.13
CA ILE A 81 16.79 -12.25 -13.58
C ILE A 81 15.65 -11.31 -14.01
N GLU A 82 14.54 -11.29 -13.28
CA GLU A 82 13.41 -10.40 -13.55
C GLU A 82 13.83 -8.92 -13.54
N TYR A 83 14.58 -8.48 -12.52
CA TYR A 83 15.08 -7.11 -12.44
C TYR A 83 16.00 -6.75 -13.60
N VAL A 84 16.91 -7.65 -13.97
CA VAL A 84 17.82 -7.45 -15.12
C VAL A 84 17.03 -7.38 -16.42
N LEU A 85 16.05 -8.24 -16.63
CA LEU A 85 15.18 -8.21 -17.82
C LEU A 85 14.43 -6.87 -17.90
N ARG A 86 13.87 -6.38 -16.81
CA ARG A 86 13.24 -5.06 -16.74
C ARG A 86 14.21 -3.94 -17.11
N MET A 87 15.44 -3.98 -16.59
CA MET A 87 16.47 -3.00 -16.89
C MET A 87 16.92 -3.04 -18.37
N ILE A 88 16.86 -4.18 -19.04
CA ILE A 88 17.22 -4.33 -20.45
C ILE A 88 16.11 -3.80 -21.37
N CYS A 89 14.84 -3.99 -20.96
CA CYS A 89 13.69 -3.63 -21.79
C CYS A 89 13.39 -2.13 -21.80
N VAL A 90 13.79 -1.37 -20.76
CA VAL A 90 13.50 0.06 -20.68
C VAL A 90 14.51 0.91 -21.46
N LYS A 91 14.04 2.02 -22.05
CA LYS A 91 14.87 2.97 -22.79
C LYS A 91 15.88 3.69 -21.87
N SER A 92 15.46 4.11 -20.67
CA SER A 92 16.31 4.78 -19.68
C SER A 92 16.44 3.93 -18.41
N LYS A 93 17.58 3.26 -18.26
CA LYS A 93 17.90 2.39 -17.12
C LYS A 93 17.95 3.15 -15.79
N THR A 94 18.55 4.34 -15.80
CA THR A 94 18.67 5.18 -14.60
C THR A 94 17.31 5.65 -14.10
N ARG A 95 16.41 6.06 -15.01
CA ARG A 95 15.05 6.48 -14.69
C ARG A 95 14.24 5.33 -14.07
N TYR A 96 14.42 4.09 -14.57
CA TYR A 96 13.79 2.91 -13.98
C TYR A 96 14.37 2.58 -12.60
N ALA A 97 15.69 2.52 -12.45
CA ALA A 97 16.35 2.18 -11.19
C ALA A 97 16.00 3.15 -10.05
N THR A 98 15.77 4.43 -10.37
CA THR A 98 15.34 5.46 -9.40
C THR A 98 13.82 5.58 -9.26
N SER A 99 13.05 4.84 -10.03
CA SER A 99 11.59 4.78 -9.88
C SER A 99 11.20 3.98 -8.64
N ILE A 100 9.98 4.21 -8.14
CA ILE A 100 9.45 3.47 -6.97
C ILE A 100 9.49 1.96 -7.22
N LEU A 101 9.11 1.49 -8.43
CA LEU A 101 9.12 0.06 -8.77
C LEU A 101 10.55 -0.49 -8.85
N GLY A 102 11.48 0.25 -9.47
CA GLY A 102 12.88 -0.17 -9.55
C GLY A 102 13.56 -0.25 -8.17
N ILE A 103 13.24 0.68 -7.26
CA ILE A 103 13.71 0.64 -5.87
C ILE A 103 13.12 -0.55 -5.12
N ILE A 104 11.83 -0.86 -5.30
CA ILE A 104 11.20 -2.04 -4.69
C ILE A 104 11.84 -3.33 -5.18
N ASP A 105 12.09 -3.45 -6.50
CA ASP A 105 12.75 -4.61 -7.07
C ASP A 105 14.17 -4.79 -6.52
N LEU A 106 14.92 -3.69 -6.39
CA LEU A 106 16.26 -3.71 -5.80
C LEU A 106 16.23 -4.11 -4.32
N LEU A 107 15.32 -3.53 -3.53
CA LEU A 107 15.15 -3.85 -2.12
C LEU A 107 14.75 -5.32 -1.90
N ALA A 108 14.08 -5.95 -2.85
CA ALA A 108 13.68 -7.35 -2.77
C ALA A 108 14.86 -8.32 -2.87
N ILE A 109 15.94 -7.96 -3.56
CA ILE A 109 17.12 -8.81 -3.80
C ILE A 109 18.33 -8.41 -2.95
N MET A 110 18.49 -7.12 -2.66
CA MET A 110 19.66 -6.54 -1.98
C MET A 110 20.01 -7.22 -0.64
N PRO A 111 19.06 -7.54 0.27
CA PRO A 111 19.39 -8.12 1.57
C PRO A 111 20.14 -9.45 1.46
N THR A 112 19.80 -10.30 0.48
CA THR A 112 20.46 -11.59 0.29
C THR A 112 21.90 -11.42 -0.19
N TYR A 113 22.13 -10.54 -1.17
CA TYR A 113 23.50 -10.24 -1.64
C TYR A 113 24.33 -9.55 -0.57
N LEU A 114 23.75 -8.61 0.18
CA LEU A 114 24.47 -7.89 1.24
C LEU A 114 24.92 -8.85 2.37
N SER A 115 24.16 -9.90 2.64
CA SER A 115 24.52 -10.91 3.63
C SER A 115 25.78 -11.70 3.27
N LEU A 116 26.18 -11.77 1.98
CA LEU A 116 27.42 -12.41 1.53
C LEU A 116 28.66 -11.58 1.87
N PHE A 117 28.53 -10.23 1.91
CA PHE A 117 29.65 -9.32 2.16
C PHE A 117 29.91 -9.10 3.66
N LEU A 118 29.09 -9.68 4.54
CA LEU A 118 29.17 -9.52 6.00
C LEU A 118 29.45 -10.84 6.71
N PRO A 119 30.54 -11.56 6.39
CA PRO A 119 30.91 -12.78 7.10
C PRO A 119 31.49 -12.44 8.48
N GLY A 120 31.06 -13.16 9.52
CA GLY A 120 31.64 -13.09 10.84
C GLY A 120 30.64 -12.90 11.98
N SER A 121 31.03 -13.34 13.16
CA SER A 121 30.20 -13.35 14.37
C SER A 121 29.79 -11.95 14.85
N GLN A 122 30.62 -10.94 14.58
CA GLN A 122 30.37 -9.54 14.93
C GLN A 122 29.16 -8.92 14.17
N PHE A 123 28.75 -9.50 13.03
CA PHE A 123 27.64 -9.02 12.20
C PHE A 123 26.35 -9.82 12.37
N LEU A 124 26.26 -10.74 13.33
CA LEU A 124 25.09 -11.60 13.52
C LEU A 124 23.78 -10.83 13.65
N LEU A 125 23.79 -9.67 14.30
CA LEU A 125 22.61 -8.82 14.45
C LEU A 125 22.20 -8.21 13.09
N VAL A 126 23.17 -7.73 12.30
CA VAL A 126 22.92 -7.18 10.96
C VAL A 126 22.38 -8.25 10.02
N ILE A 127 22.98 -9.44 10.02
CA ILE A 127 22.52 -10.60 9.23
C ILE A 127 21.09 -10.97 9.59
N ARG A 128 20.72 -10.89 10.89
CA ARG A 128 19.35 -11.13 11.34
C ARG A 128 18.38 -10.08 10.79
N ILE A 129 18.75 -8.79 10.82
CA ILE A 129 17.95 -7.69 10.27
C ILE A 129 17.80 -7.87 8.76
N LEU A 130 18.87 -8.12 8.02
CA LEU A 130 18.82 -8.35 6.57
C LEU A 130 17.90 -9.51 6.19
N ARG A 131 17.87 -10.55 7.01
CA ARG A 131 16.94 -11.67 6.81
C ARG A 131 15.49 -11.23 6.93
N VAL A 132 15.15 -10.44 7.95
CA VAL A 132 13.78 -9.91 8.12
C VAL A 132 13.41 -8.96 6.97
N LEU A 133 14.36 -8.15 6.48
CA LEU A 133 14.11 -7.22 5.37
C LEU A 133 13.69 -7.92 4.06
N ARG A 134 13.99 -9.22 3.90
CA ARG A 134 13.55 -10.00 2.73
C ARG A 134 12.03 -10.06 2.60
N ILE A 135 11.26 -9.84 3.69
CA ILE A 135 9.79 -9.74 3.66
C ILE A 135 9.31 -8.61 2.74
N PHE A 136 10.13 -7.57 2.50
CA PHE A 136 9.77 -6.47 1.61
C PHE A 136 9.60 -6.87 0.14
N ARG A 137 9.95 -8.12 -0.23
CA ARG A 137 9.58 -8.69 -1.54
C ARG A 137 8.07 -8.61 -1.80
N ILE A 138 7.23 -8.62 -0.75
CA ILE A 138 5.78 -8.45 -0.86
C ILE A 138 5.40 -7.12 -1.49
N LEU A 139 6.24 -6.07 -1.35
CA LEU A 139 5.98 -4.77 -1.96
C LEU A 139 5.97 -4.83 -3.49
N LYS A 140 6.55 -5.86 -4.12
CA LYS A 140 6.46 -6.09 -5.56
C LYS A 140 5.01 -6.29 -6.03
N LEU A 141 4.11 -6.73 -5.13
CA LEU A 141 2.68 -6.88 -5.43
C LEU A 141 1.98 -5.54 -5.66
N VAL A 142 2.56 -4.42 -5.20
CA VAL A 142 1.97 -3.07 -5.38
C VAL A 142 1.75 -2.74 -6.86
N LYS A 143 2.60 -3.28 -7.76
CA LYS A 143 2.44 -3.14 -9.22
C LYS A 143 1.08 -3.66 -9.72
N TYR A 144 0.53 -4.68 -9.08
CA TYR A 144 -0.68 -5.40 -9.51
C TYR A 144 -1.97 -4.82 -8.92
N LEU A 145 -1.87 -3.76 -8.12
CA LEU A 145 -3.03 -3.10 -7.52
C LEU A 145 -3.55 -1.99 -8.46
N ASN A 146 -4.13 -2.38 -9.60
CA ASN A 146 -4.65 -1.42 -10.58
C ASN A 146 -5.71 -0.48 -10.02
N GLU A 147 -6.54 -0.94 -9.06
CA GLU A 147 -7.56 -0.14 -8.38
C GLU A 147 -7.00 0.84 -7.35
N ALA A 148 -5.70 0.73 -7.02
CA ALA A 148 -5.07 1.59 -6.02
C ALA A 148 -5.03 3.07 -6.46
N GLU A 149 -5.02 3.38 -7.75
CA GLU A 149 -5.00 4.77 -8.23
C GLU A 149 -6.26 5.52 -7.84
N LEU A 150 -7.44 4.89 -7.97
CA LEU A 150 -8.71 5.48 -7.56
C LEU A 150 -8.69 5.77 -6.05
N LEU A 151 -8.23 4.79 -5.26
CA LEU A 151 -8.11 4.91 -3.82
C LEU A 151 -7.09 6.00 -3.42
N ILE A 152 -5.91 6.02 -4.04
CA ILE A 152 -4.88 7.03 -3.78
C ILE A 152 -5.39 8.43 -4.15
N THR A 153 -6.11 8.57 -5.24
CA THR A 153 -6.69 9.84 -5.68
C THR A 153 -7.73 10.33 -4.68
N ALA A 154 -8.63 9.46 -4.23
CA ALA A 154 -9.62 9.78 -3.21
C ALA A 154 -8.96 10.14 -1.87
N LEU A 155 -7.93 9.40 -1.43
CA LEU A 155 -7.18 9.69 -0.21
C LEU A 155 -6.42 11.02 -0.30
N LYS A 156 -5.82 11.35 -1.45
CA LYS A 156 -5.16 12.65 -1.68
C LYS A 156 -6.17 13.79 -1.63
N ALA A 157 -7.34 13.64 -2.25
CA ALA A 157 -8.42 14.63 -2.20
C ALA A 157 -8.92 14.85 -0.76
N SER A 158 -8.98 13.79 0.04
CA SER A 158 -9.39 13.83 1.45
C SER A 158 -8.27 14.19 2.43
N SER A 159 -7.02 14.28 2.00
CA SER A 159 -5.84 14.35 2.89
C SER A 159 -5.94 15.44 3.94
N ARG A 160 -6.43 16.63 3.57
CA ARG A 160 -6.61 17.75 4.50
C ARG A 160 -7.66 17.46 5.58
N LYS A 161 -8.78 16.84 5.20
CA LYS A 161 -9.86 16.47 6.13
C LYS A 161 -9.35 15.37 7.08
N ILE A 162 -8.64 14.38 6.55
CA ILE A 162 -8.05 13.29 7.33
C ILE A 162 -6.99 13.82 8.29
N THR A 163 -6.12 14.74 7.88
CA THR A 163 -5.09 15.34 8.74
C THR A 163 -5.70 16.09 9.92
N VAL A 164 -6.71 16.93 9.67
CA VAL A 164 -7.42 17.65 10.76
C VAL A 164 -8.08 16.67 11.71
N PHE A 165 -8.72 15.64 11.18
CA PHE A 165 -9.35 14.60 11.99
C PHE A 165 -8.32 13.87 12.86
N LEU A 166 -7.19 13.40 12.29
CA LEU A 166 -6.14 12.72 13.05
C LEU A 166 -5.54 13.60 14.15
N PHE A 167 -5.34 14.88 13.86
CA PHE A 167 -4.85 15.83 14.86
C PHE A 167 -5.84 16.00 16.00
N THR A 168 -7.14 16.07 15.69
CA THR A 168 -8.21 16.15 16.70
C THR A 168 -8.24 14.90 17.57
N VAL A 169 -8.17 13.71 16.98
CA VAL A 169 -8.13 12.43 17.70
C VAL A 169 -6.88 12.34 18.57
N LEU A 170 -5.72 12.73 18.08
CA LEU A 170 -4.47 12.71 18.84
C LEU A 170 -4.56 13.65 20.06
N THR A 171 -5.11 14.84 19.89
CA THR A 171 -5.33 15.77 20.98
C THR A 171 -6.29 15.18 22.03
N LEU A 172 -7.39 14.58 21.57
CA LEU A 172 -8.37 13.94 22.45
C LEU A 172 -7.75 12.79 23.26
N VAL A 173 -6.96 11.94 22.61
CA VAL A 173 -6.23 10.82 23.24
C VAL A 173 -5.29 11.31 24.34
N VAL A 174 -4.53 12.39 24.08
CA VAL A 174 -3.63 12.98 25.08
C VAL A 174 -4.41 13.52 26.27
N ILE A 175 -5.51 14.23 26.03
CA ILE A 175 -6.36 14.77 27.10
C ILE A 175 -6.97 13.65 27.94
N LEU A 176 -7.63 12.68 27.29
CA LEU A 176 -8.31 11.58 28.00
C LEU A 176 -7.33 10.67 28.74
N GLY A 177 -6.16 10.38 28.12
CA GLY A 177 -5.09 9.63 28.76
C GLY A 177 -4.53 10.35 30.01
N SER A 178 -4.32 11.67 29.91
CA SER A 178 -3.84 12.46 31.05
C SER A 178 -4.87 12.53 32.18
N LEU A 179 -6.15 12.67 31.84
CA LEU A 179 -7.24 12.62 32.86
C LEU A 179 -7.29 11.25 33.53
N MET A 180 -7.14 10.16 32.76
CA MET A 180 -7.14 8.81 33.32
C MET A 180 -5.95 8.58 34.25
N TYR A 181 -4.77 9.10 33.90
CA TYR A 181 -3.59 9.08 34.78
C TYR A 181 -3.86 9.75 36.15
N LEU A 182 -4.54 10.91 36.14
CA LEU A 182 -4.87 11.64 37.38
C LEU A 182 -5.91 10.91 38.21
N ILE A 183 -6.87 10.23 37.58
CA ILE A 183 -7.99 9.57 38.28
C ILE A 183 -7.57 8.23 38.89
N GLU A 184 -6.86 7.40 38.08
CA GLU A 184 -6.52 6.03 38.46
C GLU A 184 -5.18 5.93 39.18
N GLY A 185 -4.16 6.69 38.74
CA GLY A 185 -2.84 6.69 39.31
C GLY A 185 -2.03 5.40 39.13
N GLU A 186 -0.85 5.36 39.72
CA GLU A 186 0.09 4.23 39.61
C GLU A 186 -0.45 2.94 40.26
N GLU A 187 -1.23 3.05 41.33
CA GLU A 187 -1.77 1.89 42.06
C GLU A 187 -2.68 1.02 41.21
N ASN A 188 -3.34 1.59 40.21
CA ASN A 188 -4.25 0.90 39.31
C ASN A 188 -3.64 0.56 37.95
N GLY A 189 -2.30 0.73 37.77
CA GLY A 189 -1.57 0.39 36.59
C GLY A 189 -1.36 1.54 35.61
N PHE A 190 -1.90 2.73 35.89
CA PHE A 190 -1.66 3.94 35.09
C PHE A 190 -0.38 4.64 35.56
N THR A 191 0.77 3.97 35.33
CA THR A 191 2.08 4.35 35.91
C THR A 191 2.66 5.63 35.34
N SER A 192 2.19 6.10 34.19
CA SER A 192 2.67 7.32 33.54
C SER A 192 1.66 7.86 32.53
N ILE A 193 1.76 9.15 32.18
CA ILE A 193 0.95 9.75 31.12
C ILE A 193 1.07 8.99 29.77
N PRO A 194 2.27 8.63 29.28
CA PRO A 194 2.37 7.82 28.07
C PRO A 194 1.64 6.48 28.15
N MET A 195 1.68 5.80 29.30
CA MET A 195 0.98 4.54 29.51
C MET A 195 -0.54 4.72 29.49
N SER A 196 -1.01 5.80 30.08
CA SER A 196 -2.43 6.17 30.06
C SER A 196 -2.91 6.61 28.67
N ILE A 197 -2.05 7.27 27.89
CA ILE A 197 -2.30 7.56 26.47
C ILE A 197 -2.38 6.26 25.65
N HIS A 198 -1.49 5.29 25.91
CA HIS A 198 -1.57 3.97 25.28
C HIS A 198 -2.94 3.32 25.55
N TRP A 199 -3.39 3.31 26.82
CA TRP A 199 -4.73 2.82 27.17
C TRP A 199 -5.84 3.55 26.40
N ALA A 200 -5.77 4.89 26.31
CA ALA A 200 -6.76 5.67 25.60
C ALA A 200 -6.79 5.34 24.08
N ILE A 201 -5.62 5.16 23.46
CA ILE A 201 -5.52 4.71 22.05
C ILE A 201 -6.17 3.34 21.89
N VAL A 202 -5.80 2.37 22.71
CA VAL A 202 -6.29 0.98 22.65
C VAL A 202 -7.81 0.93 22.84
N THR A 203 -8.35 1.78 23.72
CA THR A 203 -9.78 1.86 23.99
C THR A 203 -10.55 2.56 22.87
N LEU A 204 -10.09 3.73 22.40
CA LEU A 204 -10.74 4.50 21.33
C LEU A 204 -10.71 3.77 19.99
N THR A 205 -9.65 3.01 19.71
CA THR A 205 -9.53 2.19 18.49
C THR A 205 -10.28 0.87 18.59
N THR A 206 -10.94 0.59 19.71
CA THR A 206 -11.69 -0.65 19.99
C THR A 206 -10.85 -1.92 19.99
N VAL A 207 -9.52 -1.82 20.15
CA VAL A 207 -8.61 -2.98 20.25
C VAL A 207 -8.79 -3.70 21.58
N GLY A 208 -8.77 -2.96 22.72
CA GLY A 208 -9.12 -3.47 24.05
C GLY A 208 -8.22 -4.60 24.55
N TYR A 209 -6.91 -4.45 24.59
CA TYR A 209 -5.99 -5.49 25.10
C TYR A 209 -6.34 -5.96 26.52
N GLY A 210 -6.89 -5.08 27.38
CA GLY A 210 -7.25 -5.43 28.75
C GLY A 210 -6.07 -5.55 29.71
N ASP A 211 -4.88 -5.16 29.28
CA ASP A 211 -3.67 -5.12 30.09
C ASP A 211 -3.72 -4.05 31.17
N ILE A 212 -4.37 -2.94 30.90
CA ILE A 212 -4.66 -1.85 31.82
C ILE A 212 -6.14 -1.52 31.74
N VAL A 213 -6.81 -1.47 32.89
CA VAL A 213 -8.23 -1.17 32.98
C VAL A 213 -8.50 -0.26 34.16
N PRO A 214 -9.42 0.73 34.09
CA PRO A 214 -9.84 1.55 35.20
C PRO A 214 -10.50 0.71 36.30
N LYS A 215 -10.21 1.05 37.55
CA LYS A 215 -10.74 0.36 38.71
C LYS A 215 -11.57 1.28 39.62
N THR A 216 -11.31 2.58 39.58
CA THR A 216 -12.08 3.54 40.36
C THR A 216 -13.46 3.80 39.72
N PRO A 217 -14.50 4.15 40.53
CA PRO A 217 -15.81 4.48 39.95
C PRO A 217 -15.76 5.64 38.96
N LEU A 218 -14.93 6.65 39.19
CA LEU A 218 -14.74 7.78 38.28
C LEU A 218 -14.03 7.35 36.99
N GLY A 219 -12.99 6.53 37.09
CA GLY A 219 -12.28 6.00 35.93
C GLY A 219 -13.19 5.10 35.09
N ILE A 220 -14.01 4.26 35.69
CA ILE A 220 -15.01 3.43 35.00
C ILE A 220 -16.04 4.30 34.28
N ALA A 221 -16.54 5.36 34.93
CA ALA A 221 -17.47 6.28 34.29
C ALA A 221 -16.83 7.01 33.09
N LEU A 222 -15.60 7.52 33.26
CA LEU A 222 -14.86 8.16 32.17
C LEU A 222 -14.58 7.17 31.02
N SER A 223 -14.20 5.93 31.34
CA SER A 223 -13.95 4.92 30.31
C SER A 223 -15.20 4.61 29.48
N SER A 224 -16.36 4.59 30.08
CA SER A 224 -17.63 4.41 29.39
C SER A 224 -17.90 5.52 28.38
N VAL A 225 -17.63 6.77 28.76
CA VAL A 225 -17.71 7.93 27.84
C VAL A 225 -16.69 7.79 26.69
N VAL A 226 -15.42 7.40 26.99
CA VAL A 226 -14.37 7.19 26.01
C VAL A 226 -14.75 6.12 25.00
N MET A 227 -15.37 5.02 25.45
CA MET A 227 -15.82 3.94 24.55
C MET A 227 -16.92 4.41 23.57
N ILE A 228 -17.88 5.21 24.03
CA ILE A 228 -18.95 5.79 23.20
C ILE A 228 -18.34 6.74 22.14
N ILE A 229 -17.41 7.61 22.57
CA ILE A 229 -16.70 8.51 21.66
C ILE A 229 -15.88 7.71 20.64
N GLY A 230 -15.20 6.65 21.08
CA GLY A 230 -14.38 5.78 20.21
C GLY A 230 -15.20 5.16 19.08
N TYR A 231 -16.40 4.67 19.37
CA TYR A 231 -17.29 4.16 18.33
C TYR A 231 -17.65 5.23 17.28
N SER A 232 -17.93 6.46 17.72
CA SER A 232 -18.25 7.57 16.81
C SER A 232 -17.05 8.03 15.99
N ILE A 233 -15.85 7.98 16.55
CA ILE A 233 -14.59 8.36 15.88
C ILE A 233 -14.32 7.49 14.67
N ILE A 234 -14.61 6.19 14.69
CA ILE A 234 -14.36 5.29 13.56
C ILE A 234 -15.25 5.64 12.35
N ALA A 235 -16.47 6.13 12.60
CA ALA A 235 -17.43 6.45 11.54
C ALA A 235 -16.98 7.63 10.65
N VAL A 236 -16.27 8.61 11.21
CA VAL A 236 -15.91 9.86 10.49
C VAL A 236 -14.94 9.62 9.33
N PRO A 237 -13.76 8.96 9.51
CA PRO A 237 -12.85 8.68 8.38
C PRO A 237 -13.51 7.80 7.33
N THR A 238 -14.28 6.81 7.76
CA THR A 238 -15.00 5.90 6.84
C THR A 238 -15.97 6.70 5.97
N GLY A 239 -16.74 7.61 6.56
CA GLY A 239 -17.67 8.48 5.82
C GLY A 239 -16.95 9.42 4.85
N ILE A 240 -15.83 10.04 5.26
CA ILE A 240 -15.03 10.93 4.41
C ILE A 240 -14.49 10.17 3.20
N VAL A 241 -13.85 9.01 3.43
CA VAL A 241 -13.22 8.23 2.36
C VAL A 241 -14.28 7.66 1.41
N THR A 242 -15.40 7.15 1.94
CA THR A 242 -16.51 6.63 1.11
C THR A 242 -17.09 7.72 0.21
N ALA A 243 -17.32 8.91 0.72
CA ALA A 243 -17.82 10.02 -0.07
C ALA A 243 -16.87 10.38 -1.21
N GLU A 244 -15.56 10.51 -0.94
CA GLU A 244 -14.57 10.86 -1.96
C GLU A 244 -14.38 9.76 -3.02
N ILE A 245 -14.43 8.48 -2.63
CA ILE A 245 -14.41 7.36 -3.59
C ILE A 245 -15.63 7.42 -4.50
N SER A 246 -16.81 7.72 -3.95
CA SER A 246 -18.03 7.88 -4.73
C SER A 246 -17.93 9.03 -5.72
N PHE A 247 -17.43 10.18 -5.31
CA PHE A 247 -17.21 11.32 -6.21
C PHE A 247 -16.16 11.01 -7.29
N ALA A 248 -15.03 10.41 -6.93
CA ALA A 248 -14.01 10.01 -7.90
C ALA A 248 -14.53 9.00 -8.93
N SER A 249 -15.36 8.04 -8.50
CA SER A 249 -15.99 7.06 -9.38
C SER A 249 -16.99 7.70 -10.36
N ILE A 250 -17.78 8.68 -9.90
CA ILE A 250 -18.72 9.43 -10.76
C ILE A 250 -17.94 10.23 -11.80
N GLU A 251 -16.89 10.94 -11.38
CA GLU A 251 -16.05 11.75 -12.27
C GLU A 251 -15.36 10.91 -13.35
N ASP A 252 -14.84 9.73 -12.97
CA ASP A 252 -14.22 8.78 -13.91
C ASP A 252 -15.23 8.25 -14.92
N ARG A 253 -16.46 7.95 -14.50
CA ARG A 253 -17.56 7.55 -15.38
C ARG A 253 -17.97 8.66 -16.35
N GLU A 254 -18.01 9.90 -15.88
CA GLU A 254 -18.33 11.06 -16.75
C GLU A 254 -17.24 11.30 -17.79
N LYS A 255 -15.98 11.16 -17.42
CA LYS A 255 -14.84 11.27 -18.37
C LYS A 255 -14.85 10.18 -19.43
N LYS A 256 -15.28 8.97 -19.10
CA LYS A 256 -15.36 7.82 -20.01
C LYS A 256 -16.63 7.76 -20.84
N ARG A 257 -17.65 8.59 -20.55
CA ARG A 257 -18.85 8.64 -21.38
C ARG A 257 -18.51 9.10 -22.80
N PRO A 258 -18.93 8.38 -23.84
CA PRO A 258 -18.80 8.84 -25.22
C PRO A 258 -19.55 10.16 -25.36
N ARG A 259 -18.87 11.20 -25.84
CA ARG A 259 -19.44 12.54 -26.02
C ARG A 259 -19.90 12.68 -27.45
N ASN A 260 -21.17 13.04 -27.65
CA ASN A 260 -21.65 13.42 -28.96
C ASN A 260 -21.25 14.84 -29.28
N VAL A 261 -20.28 15.00 -30.19
CA VAL A 261 -19.86 16.33 -30.67
C VAL A 261 -20.85 16.82 -31.71
N CYS A 262 -21.37 18.02 -31.52
CA CYS A 262 -22.28 18.63 -32.49
C CYS A 262 -21.51 19.08 -33.71
N ASN A 263 -21.86 18.56 -34.90
CA ASN A 263 -21.23 18.91 -36.17
C ASN A 263 -21.50 20.37 -36.60
N ASN A 264 -22.55 21.03 -36.04
CA ASN A 264 -22.91 22.39 -36.40
C ASN A 264 -22.21 23.45 -35.55
N CYS A 265 -22.10 23.27 -34.21
CA CYS A 265 -21.54 24.27 -33.31
C CYS A 265 -20.32 23.82 -32.53
N GLY A 266 -19.82 22.59 -32.76
CA GLY A 266 -18.65 22.02 -32.08
C GLY A 266 -18.83 21.71 -30.59
N ASN A 267 -20.05 21.87 -30.04
CA ASN A 267 -20.28 21.59 -28.62
C ASN A 267 -20.10 20.08 -28.34
N ASP A 268 -19.16 19.77 -27.44
CA ASP A 268 -18.79 18.40 -27.04
C ASP A 268 -19.47 17.94 -25.73
N ARG A 269 -20.33 18.76 -25.14
CA ARG A 269 -20.99 18.48 -23.85
C ARG A 269 -22.40 17.91 -24.00
N ASN A 270 -22.72 17.26 -25.12
CA ASN A 270 -23.98 16.57 -25.28
C ASN A 270 -23.92 15.18 -24.66
N ASP A 271 -25.04 14.74 -24.09
CA ASP A 271 -25.16 13.39 -23.55
C ASP A 271 -25.11 12.35 -24.69
N SER A 272 -24.64 11.15 -24.40
CA SER A 272 -24.45 10.09 -25.42
C SER A 272 -25.76 9.64 -26.08
N ASP A 273 -26.89 9.87 -25.43
CA ASP A 273 -28.25 9.57 -25.86
C ASP A 273 -29.03 10.80 -26.34
N ALA A 274 -28.36 11.97 -26.39
CA ALA A 274 -29.01 13.21 -26.84
C ALA A 274 -29.34 13.14 -28.34
N LEU A 275 -30.58 13.39 -28.67
CA LEU A 275 -31.06 13.48 -30.06
C LEU A 275 -30.84 14.88 -30.66
N PHE A 276 -30.70 15.90 -29.84
CA PHE A 276 -30.47 17.27 -30.24
C PHE A 276 -29.36 17.92 -29.40
N CYS A 277 -28.61 18.80 -30.03
CA CYS A 277 -27.58 19.58 -29.36
C CYS A 277 -28.18 20.53 -28.35
N LYS A 278 -27.75 20.44 -27.07
CA LYS A 278 -28.26 21.30 -26.01
C LYS A 278 -27.82 22.77 -26.12
N HIS A 279 -26.89 23.09 -27.02
CA HIS A 279 -26.41 24.46 -27.24
C HIS A 279 -27.08 25.13 -28.43
N CYS A 280 -27.19 24.44 -29.57
CA CYS A 280 -27.72 25.06 -30.81
C CYS A 280 -29.03 24.40 -31.34
N GLY A 281 -29.53 23.36 -30.68
CA GLY A 281 -30.77 22.70 -31.08
C GLY A 281 -30.66 21.83 -32.33
N THR A 282 -29.49 21.72 -32.98
CA THR A 282 -29.29 20.87 -34.16
C THR A 282 -29.40 19.38 -33.77
N LYS A 283 -30.01 18.57 -34.60
CA LYS A 283 -30.06 17.13 -34.43
C LYS A 283 -28.64 16.52 -34.47
N LEU A 284 -28.30 15.73 -33.49
CA LEU A 284 -27.00 15.06 -33.33
C LEU A 284 -26.91 13.76 -34.12
#